data_fc2bca56808542b222ff98a35638ad72
#
_entry.id   fc2bca56808542b222ff98a35638ad72
#
_cell.length_a   1.000
_cell.length_b   1.000
_cell.length_c   1.000
_cell.angle_alpha   90.00
_cell.angle_beta   90.00
_cell.angle_gamma   90.00
#
_symmetry.space_group_name_H-M   'P 1'
#
loop_
_entity.id
_entity.type
_entity.pdbx_description
1 polymer ?
#
loop_
_entity_poly.entity_id
_entity_poly.type
_entity_poly.pdbx_seq_one_letter_code
_entity_poly.pdbx_strand_id
1 'polypeptide(L)'
;MSPRSLQVVVAGGGVAGLEALLALRDLAGGRVALTLLSPETEFVYRPMAVAEPFGRGRADHHPLADIAADVGAELIRDTLVDVDPAGRAAVTGTGRRLAYDALLVAVGAASEPAFRRVLTWTPETDADLFGGVLRDLDEGYLRRVAFVVPPGVAWALPAYELALMTAWQAWGMGHEDVNVTVYTHEDAPLGLFGTRATAALRHDLEEAGVEAETGVFVAEDPQAPGHLILHPGERMLDAERVVALPRAVGPRL
;
A
#
# COMPACT_ATOMS: atom_id res chain seq x y z
N MET A 1 41.53 21.30 12.00
CA MET A 1 40.25 21.60 11.38
C MET A 1 39.46 20.29 11.33
N SER A 2 38.34 20.19 12.01
CA SER A 2 37.48 19.01 11.88
C SER A 2 36.97 18.94 10.44
N PRO A 3 36.96 17.77 9.81
CA PRO A 3 36.39 17.62 8.47
C PRO A 3 34.92 18.08 8.46
N ARG A 4 34.51 18.81 7.43
CA ARG A 4 33.13 19.24 7.27
C ARG A 4 32.26 17.98 7.14
N SER A 5 31.17 17.88 7.92
CA SER A 5 30.18 16.82 7.77
C SER A 5 29.50 16.92 6.41
N LEU A 6 29.34 15.79 5.72
CA LEU A 6 28.61 15.72 4.46
C LEU A 6 27.11 15.96 4.72
N GLN A 7 26.50 16.83 3.93
CA GLN A 7 25.07 17.11 3.99
C GLN A 7 24.30 16.03 3.23
N VAL A 8 23.53 15.21 3.92
CA VAL A 8 22.72 14.15 3.31
C VAL A 8 21.24 14.48 3.51
N VAL A 9 20.53 14.65 2.41
CA VAL A 9 19.08 14.84 2.43
C VAL A 9 18.42 13.51 2.07
N VAL A 10 17.53 13.04 2.94
CA VAL A 10 16.65 11.89 2.71
C VAL A 10 15.24 12.44 2.49
N ALA A 11 14.73 12.31 1.28
CA ALA A 11 13.38 12.74 0.92
C ALA A 11 12.41 11.56 0.98
N GLY A 12 11.48 11.61 1.93
CA GLY A 12 10.45 10.61 2.20
C GLY A 12 10.54 10.01 3.59
N GLY A 13 9.46 10.13 4.36
CA GLY A 13 9.31 9.62 5.73
C GLY A 13 8.71 8.20 5.82
N GLY A 14 8.71 7.45 4.71
CA GLY A 14 8.30 6.05 4.68
C GLY A 14 9.42 5.07 5.06
N VAL A 15 9.13 3.75 5.00
CA VAL A 15 10.06 2.68 5.40
C VAL A 15 11.46 2.87 4.80
N ALA A 16 11.56 3.06 3.49
CA ALA A 16 12.86 3.16 2.81
C ALA A 16 13.67 4.39 3.26
N GLY A 17 13.00 5.53 3.52
CA GLY A 17 13.65 6.74 4.00
C GLY A 17 14.13 6.61 5.44
N LEU A 18 13.31 6.03 6.31
CA LEU A 18 13.66 5.82 7.73
C LEU A 18 14.77 4.78 7.89
N GLU A 19 14.70 3.66 7.17
CA GLU A 19 15.77 2.66 7.13
C GLU A 19 17.11 3.28 6.66
N ALA A 20 17.05 4.15 5.64
CA ALA A 20 18.23 4.85 5.17
C ALA A 20 18.80 5.82 6.23
N LEU A 21 17.94 6.55 6.95
CA LEU A 21 18.38 7.43 8.06
C LEU A 21 19.08 6.64 9.17
N LEU A 22 18.47 5.54 9.61
CA LEU A 22 19.01 4.65 10.63
C LEU A 22 20.37 4.08 10.19
N ALA A 23 20.43 3.53 8.97
CA ALA A 23 21.66 2.96 8.42
C ALA A 23 22.78 4.03 8.27
N LEU A 24 22.45 5.23 7.78
CA LEU A 24 23.42 6.31 7.64
C LEU A 24 23.95 6.76 9.01
N ARG A 25 23.11 6.84 10.03
CA ARG A 25 23.55 7.19 11.37
C ARG A 25 24.46 6.12 11.96
N ASP A 26 24.11 4.85 11.82
CA ASP A 26 24.92 3.72 12.31
C ASP A 26 26.28 3.64 11.60
N LEU A 27 26.27 3.64 10.27
CA LEU A 27 27.49 3.45 9.47
C LEU A 27 28.39 4.67 9.40
N ALA A 28 27.84 5.88 9.35
CA ALA A 28 28.61 7.11 9.16
C ALA A 28 28.79 7.94 10.43
N GLY A 29 27.96 7.76 11.45
CA GLY A 29 28.03 8.50 12.70
C GLY A 29 27.99 10.02 12.49
N GLY A 30 28.93 10.74 13.13
CA GLY A 30 29.04 12.20 13.03
C GLY A 30 29.65 12.73 11.72
N ARG A 31 30.03 11.86 10.78
CA ARG A 31 30.58 12.27 9.46
C ARG A 31 29.52 12.84 8.54
N VAL A 32 28.24 12.58 8.82
CA VAL A 32 27.09 13.07 8.05
C VAL A 32 26.20 13.95 8.91
N ALA A 33 25.71 15.05 8.34
CA ALA A 33 24.58 15.82 8.83
C ALA A 33 23.33 15.38 8.04
N LEU A 34 22.35 14.84 8.75
CA LEU A 34 21.16 14.24 8.15
C LEU A 34 20.00 15.23 8.17
N THR A 35 19.29 15.32 7.05
CA THR A 35 18.02 16.02 6.93
C THR A 35 16.98 15.06 6.39
N LEU A 36 15.86 14.91 7.12
CA LEU A 36 14.65 14.23 6.65
C LEU A 36 13.70 15.26 6.06
N LEU A 37 13.37 15.12 4.78
CA LEU A 37 12.36 15.94 4.10
C LEU A 37 11.10 15.08 3.92
N SER A 38 10.00 15.44 4.58
CA SER A 38 8.72 14.73 4.46
C SER A 38 7.56 15.67 4.72
N PRO A 39 6.47 15.64 3.95
CA PRO A 39 5.24 16.38 4.25
C PRO A 39 4.49 15.78 5.44
N GLU A 40 4.65 14.49 5.69
CA GLU A 40 3.93 13.75 6.73
C GLU A 40 4.40 14.14 8.13
N THR A 41 3.49 14.00 9.10
CA THR A 41 3.79 14.23 10.53
C THR A 41 4.23 12.96 11.22
N GLU A 42 3.77 11.81 10.70
CA GLU A 42 3.92 10.50 11.29
C GLU A 42 4.34 9.47 10.25
N PHE A 43 5.09 8.50 10.67
CA PHE A 43 5.26 7.24 9.98
C PHE A 43 4.15 6.29 10.42
N VAL A 44 3.42 5.75 9.46
CA VAL A 44 2.36 4.77 9.70
C VAL A 44 2.89 3.38 9.34
N TYR A 45 2.97 2.49 10.33
CA TYR A 45 3.32 1.10 10.11
C TYR A 45 2.08 0.33 9.66
N ARG A 46 1.92 0.17 8.35
CA ARG A 46 0.67 -0.23 7.67
C ARG A 46 0.28 -1.71 7.67
N PRO A 47 1.10 -2.71 8.06
CA PRO A 47 0.69 -4.11 7.96
C PRO A 47 -0.65 -4.43 8.62
N MET A 48 -1.00 -3.72 9.71
CA MET A 48 -2.28 -3.92 10.41
C MET A 48 -3.44 -3.08 9.88
N ALA A 49 -3.21 -2.20 8.89
CA ALA A 49 -4.26 -1.35 8.34
C ALA A 49 -5.41 -2.15 7.68
N VAL A 50 -5.11 -3.32 7.10
CA VAL A 50 -6.12 -4.22 6.54
C VAL A 50 -7.10 -4.77 7.58
N ALA A 51 -6.69 -4.82 8.86
CA ALA A 51 -7.51 -5.33 9.96
C ALA A 51 -8.40 -4.26 10.62
N GLU A 52 -8.12 -2.97 10.36
CA GLU A 52 -8.86 -1.85 10.96
C GLU A 52 -10.36 -1.85 10.65
N PRO A 53 -10.80 -2.06 9.38
CA PRO A 53 -12.22 -2.09 9.05
C PRO A 53 -13.01 -3.17 9.81
N PHE A 54 -12.32 -4.25 10.20
CA PHE A 54 -12.89 -5.38 10.92
C PHE A 54 -12.80 -5.27 12.45
N GLY A 55 -12.20 -4.17 12.95
CA GLY A 55 -11.97 -3.97 14.39
C GLY A 55 -10.97 -4.97 15.01
N ARG A 56 -10.14 -5.61 14.18
CA ARG A 56 -9.20 -6.68 14.59
C ARG A 56 -7.76 -6.22 14.76
N GLY A 57 -7.47 -4.95 14.48
CA GLY A 57 -6.15 -4.36 14.62
C GLY A 57 -6.15 -2.87 14.35
N ARG A 58 -5.00 -2.25 14.49
CA ARG A 58 -4.73 -0.86 14.15
C ARG A 58 -3.33 -0.74 13.59
N ALA A 59 -3.15 0.17 12.64
CA ALA A 59 -1.82 0.60 12.23
C ALA A 59 -1.14 1.37 13.37
N ASP A 60 0.15 1.12 13.58
CA ASP A 60 0.94 1.88 14.56
C ASP A 60 1.40 3.20 13.93
N HIS A 61 1.29 4.28 14.70
CA HIS A 61 1.67 5.63 14.32
C HIS A 61 2.88 6.09 15.12
N HIS A 62 3.93 6.55 14.43
CA HIS A 62 5.15 7.01 15.04
C HIS A 62 5.48 8.43 14.57
N PRO A 63 5.55 9.45 15.47
CA PRO A 63 5.87 10.82 15.08
C PRO A 63 7.24 10.90 14.40
N LEU A 64 7.29 11.44 13.19
CA LEU A 64 8.57 11.60 12.46
C LEU A 64 9.54 12.54 13.18
N ALA A 65 9.04 13.46 14.00
CA ALA A 65 9.86 14.34 14.80
C ALA A 65 10.68 13.58 15.84
N ASP A 66 10.09 12.57 16.49
CA ASP A 66 10.76 11.74 17.49
C ASP A 66 11.82 10.87 16.82
N ILE A 67 11.49 10.22 15.71
CA ILE A 67 12.43 9.41 14.94
C ILE A 67 13.62 10.25 14.45
N ALA A 68 13.34 11.44 13.91
CA ALA A 68 14.39 12.36 13.44
C ALA A 68 15.29 12.81 14.59
N ALA A 69 14.71 13.12 15.78
CA ALA A 69 15.46 13.50 16.97
C ALA A 69 16.37 12.38 17.46
N ASP A 70 15.89 11.15 17.51
CA ASP A 70 16.65 9.96 17.95
C ASP A 70 17.89 9.72 17.10
N VAL A 71 17.81 9.96 15.79
CA VAL A 71 18.96 9.82 14.89
C VAL A 71 19.74 11.13 14.70
N GLY A 72 19.34 12.21 15.36
CA GLY A 72 19.97 13.52 15.23
C GLY A 72 19.87 14.09 13.81
N ALA A 73 18.73 13.92 13.15
CA ALA A 73 18.41 14.49 11.84
C ALA A 73 17.55 15.76 12.00
N GLU A 74 17.74 16.74 11.10
CA GLU A 74 16.82 17.87 10.97
C GLU A 74 15.57 17.37 10.21
N LEU A 75 14.37 17.58 10.77
CA LEU A 75 13.11 17.33 10.08
C LEU A 75 12.64 18.61 9.39
N ILE A 76 12.46 18.53 8.07
CA ILE A 76 11.82 19.59 7.26
C ILE A 76 10.48 19.07 6.76
N ARG A 77 9.40 19.71 7.23
CA ARG A 77 8.03 19.40 6.82
C ARG A 77 7.71 20.09 5.52
N ASP A 78 8.03 19.41 4.41
CA ASP A 78 7.72 19.88 3.06
C ASP A 78 7.81 18.70 2.07
N THR A 79 7.34 18.91 0.85
CA THR A 79 7.36 17.93 -0.22
C THR A 79 8.54 18.17 -1.15
N LEU A 80 9.24 17.11 -1.59
CA LEU A 80 10.18 17.20 -2.69
C LEU A 80 9.39 17.36 -4.00
N VAL A 81 9.64 18.43 -4.76
CA VAL A 81 8.94 18.71 -6.03
C VAL A 81 9.87 18.75 -7.23
N ASP A 82 11.17 18.96 -7.02
CA ASP A 82 12.16 18.96 -8.10
C ASP A 82 13.56 18.72 -7.55
N VAL A 83 14.46 18.26 -8.39
CA VAL A 83 15.88 18.06 -8.08
C VAL A 83 16.72 18.78 -9.12
N ASP A 84 17.64 19.62 -8.66
CA ASP A 84 18.69 20.24 -9.48
C ASP A 84 20.02 19.49 -9.24
N PRO A 85 20.35 18.48 -10.05
CA PRO A 85 21.56 17.70 -9.85
C PRO A 85 22.84 18.52 -10.11
N ALA A 86 22.79 19.49 -11.03
CA ALA A 86 23.93 20.34 -11.37
C ALA A 86 24.24 21.31 -10.22
N GLY A 87 23.22 21.93 -9.65
CA GLY A 87 23.32 22.79 -8.48
C GLY A 87 23.36 22.05 -7.14
N ARG A 88 23.24 20.71 -7.15
CA ARG A 88 23.16 19.85 -5.95
C ARG A 88 22.15 20.40 -4.95
N ALA A 89 20.92 20.62 -5.41
CA ALA A 89 19.84 21.15 -4.59
C ALA A 89 18.54 20.36 -4.79
N ALA A 90 17.90 19.98 -3.68
CA ALA A 90 16.54 19.51 -3.65
C ALA A 90 15.59 20.71 -3.49
N VAL A 91 14.56 20.80 -4.32
CA VAL A 91 13.58 21.89 -4.30
C VAL A 91 12.32 21.40 -3.62
N THR A 92 11.86 22.16 -2.63
CA THR A 92 10.66 21.82 -1.87
C THR A 92 9.42 22.52 -2.43
N GLY A 93 8.22 22.03 -2.06
CA GLY A 93 6.94 22.61 -2.47
C GLY A 93 6.76 24.07 -2.08
N THR A 94 7.38 24.55 -1.00
CA THR A 94 7.43 25.96 -0.62
C THR A 94 8.48 26.78 -1.37
N GLY A 95 9.24 26.15 -2.29
CA GLY A 95 10.30 26.79 -3.07
C GLY A 95 11.65 26.88 -2.34
N ARG A 96 11.82 26.29 -1.16
CA ARG A 96 13.10 26.22 -0.47
C ARG A 96 14.06 25.30 -1.24
N ARG A 97 15.31 25.72 -1.38
CA ARG A 97 16.39 24.92 -1.99
C ARG A 97 17.28 24.36 -0.88
N LEU A 98 17.34 23.04 -0.78
CA LEU A 98 18.15 22.32 0.19
C LEU A 98 19.40 21.82 -0.52
N ALA A 99 20.55 22.42 -0.20
CA ALA A 99 21.83 21.97 -0.73
C ALA A 99 22.20 20.61 -0.12
N TYR A 100 22.76 19.72 -0.94
CA TYR A 100 23.20 18.40 -0.50
C TYR A 100 24.55 18.00 -1.11
N ASP A 101 25.29 17.17 -0.37
CA ASP A 101 26.41 16.40 -0.88
C ASP A 101 25.93 15.05 -1.43
N ALA A 102 24.87 14.48 -0.81
CA ALA A 102 24.13 13.32 -1.29
C ALA A 102 22.62 13.49 -1.06
N LEU A 103 21.82 13.05 -2.03
CA LEU A 103 20.36 13.01 -1.94
C LEU A 103 19.88 11.56 -2.12
N LEU A 104 19.06 11.09 -1.17
CA LEU A 104 18.33 9.84 -1.28
C LEU A 104 16.85 10.16 -1.48
N VAL A 105 16.29 9.69 -2.61
CA VAL A 105 14.89 9.90 -2.95
C VAL A 105 14.10 8.62 -2.59
N ALA A 106 13.27 8.71 -1.58
CA ALA A 106 12.45 7.63 -1.03
C ALA A 106 10.98 8.07 -0.84
N VAL A 107 10.50 8.91 -1.77
CA VAL A 107 9.19 9.56 -1.69
C VAL A 107 7.99 8.64 -1.96
N GLY A 108 8.26 7.36 -2.22
CA GLY A 108 7.22 6.35 -2.43
C GLY A 108 6.49 6.52 -3.77
N ALA A 109 5.24 6.06 -3.78
CA ALA A 109 4.35 6.13 -4.93
C ALA A 109 2.96 6.58 -4.47
N ALA A 110 2.24 7.27 -5.35
CA ALA A 110 0.84 7.56 -5.14
C ALA A 110 -0.02 6.32 -5.47
N SER A 111 -1.11 6.16 -4.73
CA SER A 111 -2.11 5.14 -5.01
C SER A 111 -3.17 5.71 -5.96
N GLU A 112 -3.32 5.09 -7.14
CA GLU A 112 -4.37 5.47 -8.09
C GLU A 112 -5.39 4.33 -8.26
N PRO A 113 -6.69 4.63 -8.39
CA PRO A 113 -7.71 3.62 -8.71
C PRO A 113 -7.35 2.87 -9.99
N ALA A 114 -7.39 1.54 -9.91
CA ALA A 114 -7.13 0.70 -11.08
C ALA A 114 -8.31 0.69 -12.07
N PHE A 115 -9.53 0.86 -11.56
CA PHE A 115 -10.78 0.80 -12.30
C PHE A 115 -11.72 1.94 -11.88
N ARG A 116 -12.54 2.42 -12.82
CA ARG A 116 -13.57 3.42 -12.52
C ARG A 116 -14.76 2.76 -11.82
N ARG A 117 -15.37 3.48 -10.86
CA ARG A 117 -16.57 3.01 -10.13
C ARG A 117 -16.40 1.68 -9.39
N VAL A 118 -15.16 1.29 -9.12
CA VAL A 118 -14.83 0.14 -8.29
C VAL A 118 -14.21 0.65 -7.01
N LEU A 119 -14.58 0.07 -5.87
CA LEU A 119 -13.98 0.43 -4.59
C LEU A 119 -12.49 0.09 -4.63
N THR A 120 -11.65 1.11 -4.47
CA THR A 120 -10.20 0.94 -4.36
C THR A 120 -9.83 0.95 -2.89
N TRP A 121 -9.26 -0.14 -2.41
CA TRP A 121 -8.75 -0.20 -1.06
C TRP A 121 -7.32 0.32 -0.99
N THR A 122 -7.09 1.25 -0.08
CA THR A 122 -5.75 1.72 0.33
C THR A 122 -5.69 1.75 1.85
N PRO A 123 -4.51 1.77 2.48
CA PRO A 123 -4.41 1.93 3.94
C PRO A 123 -5.04 3.24 4.46
N GLU A 124 -5.19 4.22 3.60
CA GLU A 124 -5.85 5.50 3.88
C GLU A 124 -7.33 5.49 3.45
N THR A 125 -7.81 4.39 2.87
CA THR A 125 -9.23 4.29 2.47
C THR A 125 -10.08 4.46 3.71
N ASP A 126 -10.97 5.40 3.62
CA ASP A 126 -11.90 5.74 4.67
C ASP A 126 -12.57 4.46 5.19
N ALA A 127 -12.45 4.22 6.49
CA ALA A 127 -13.11 3.11 7.16
C ALA A 127 -14.61 3.05 6.85
N ASP A 128 -15.22 4.20 6.53
CA ASP A 128 -16.62 4.30 6.12
C ASP A 128 -16.90 3.65 4.76
N LEU A 129 -15.99 3.74 3.78
CA LEU A 129 -16.19 3.13 2.46
C LEU A 129 -16.16 1.60 2.52
N PHE A 130 -15.14 1.03 3.17
CA PHE A 130 -15.07 -0.41 3.35
C PHE A 130 -16.10 -0.89 4.40
N GLY A 131 -16.36 -0.07 5.43
CA GLY A 131 -17.44 -0.28 6.38
C GLY A 131 -18.81 -0.38 5.74
N GLY A 132 -19.02 0.27 4.56
CA GLY A 132 -20.21 0.07 3.73
C GLY A 132 -20.34 -1.35 3.20
N VAL A 133 -19.24 -1.96 2.74
CA VAL A 133 -19.22 -3.37 2.30
C VAL A 133 -19.59 -4.30 3.46
N LEU A 134 -19.02 -4.06 4.65
CA LEU A 134 -19.31 -4.87 5.83
C LEU A 134 -20.75 -4.72 6.32
N ARG A 135 -21.34 -3.53 6.23
CA ARG A 135 -22.77 -3.32 6.55
C ARG A 135 -23.68 -4.02 5.56
N ASP A 136 -23.42 -3.89 4.24
CA ASP A 136 -24.20 -4.59 3.21
C ASP A 136 -24.10 -6.12 3.40
N LEU A 137 -22.96 -6.61 3.91
CA LEU A 137 -22.76 -8.01 4.27
C LEU A 137 -23.60 -8.40 5.49
N ASP A 138 -23.53 -7.61 6.57
CA ASP A 138 -24.26 -7.84 7.83
C ASP A 138 -25.79 -7.84 7.60
N GLU A 139 -26.27 -6.92 6.77
CA GLU A 139 -27.68 -6.82 6.40
C GLU A 139 -28.14 -7.90 5.40
N GLY A 140 -27.19 -8.74 4.92
CA GLY A 140 -27.47 -9.85 4.01
C GLY A 140 -27.74 -9.43 2.57
N TYR A 141 -27.35 -8.23 2.17
CA TYR A 141 -27.50 -7.74 0.79
C TYR A 141 -26.40 -8.24 -0.16
N LEU A 142 -25.27 -8.74 0.40
CA LEU A 142 -24.17 -9.27 -0.39
C LEU A 142 -24.07 -10.79 -0.30
N ARG A 143 -23.95 -11.41 -1.47
CA ARG A 143 -23.71 -12.85 -1.62
C ARG A 143 -22.42 -13.15 -2.40
N ARG A 144 -21.95 -12.20 -3.20
CA ARG A 144 -20.73 -12.35 -4.00
C ARG A 144 -19.86 -11.11 -3.87
N VAL A 145 -18.70 -11.30 -3.25
CA VAL A 145 -17.68 -10.25 -3.07
C VAL A 145 -16.41 -10.66 -3.79
N ALA A 146 -15.90 -9.79 -4.65
CA ALA A 146 -14.66 -10.01 -5.39
C ALA A 146 -13.56 -9.07 -4.91
N PHE A 147 -12.38 -9.62 -4.65
CA PHE A 147 -11.15 -8.87 -4.45
C PHE A 147 -10.28 -8.99 -5.69
N VAL A 148 -9.78 -7.86 -6.19
CA VAL A 148 -9.03 -7.84 -7.45
C VAL A 148 -7.63 -7.29 -7.21
N VAL A 149 -6.63 -8.08 -7.65
CA VAL A 149 -5.24 -7.64 -7.78
C VAL A 149 -5.01 -7.18 -9.21
N PRO A 150 -4.95 -5.87 -9.48
CA PRO A 150 -4.77 -5.36 -10.84
C PRO A 150 -3.42 -5.77 -11.42
N PRO A 151 -3.29 -5.86 -12.75
CA PRO A 151 -2.01 -6.10 -13.40
C PRO A 151 -0.95 -5.05 -12.99
N GLY A 152 0.27 -5.53 -12.71
CA GLY A 152 1.39 -4.70 -12.29
C GLY A 152 1.47 -4.39 -10.80
N VAL A 153 0.51 -4.84 -10.00
CA VAL A 153 0.58 -4.78 -8.53
C VAL A 153 1.45 -5.92 -8.02
N ALA A 154 2.62 -5.59 -7.47
CA ALA A 154 3.55 -6.59 -6.94
C ALA A 154 3.24 -7.04 -5.50
N TRP A 155 2.47 -6.23 -4.74
CA TRP A 155 2.12 -6.50 -3.35
C TRP A 155 0.65 -6.90 -3.24
N ALA A 156 0.35 -8.17 -3.50
CA ALA A 156 -1.01 -8.70 -3.53
C ALA A 156 -1.58 -9.07 -2.14
N LEU A 157 -0.74 -9.18 -1.11
CA LEU A 157 -1.12 -9.67 0.22
C LEU A 157 -2.39 -9.00 0.78
N PRO A 158 -2.58 -7.67 0.72
CA PRO A 158 -3.78 -7.04 1.26
C PRO A 158 -5.10 -7.56 0.66
N ALA A 159 -5.12 -7.95 -0.62
CA ALA A 159 -6.33 -8.50 -1.23
C ALA A 159 -6.73 -9.84 -0.60
N TYR A 160 -5.75 -10.69 -0.31
CA TYR A 160 -5.99 -11.97 0.35
C TYR A 160 -6.41 -11.81 1.80
N GLU A 161 -5.75 -10.92 2.54
CA GLU A 161 -6.09 -10.63 3.94
C GLU A 161 -7.50 -10.07 4.07
N LEU A 162 -7.88 -9.11 3.20
CA LEU A 162 -9.25 -8.57 3.16
C LEU A 162 -10.27 -9.64 2.80
N ALA A 163 -9.96 -10.53 1.83
CA ALA A 163 -10.85 -11.61 1.43
C ALA A 163 -11.08 -12.60 2.58
N LEU A 164 -10.00 -13.05 3.24
CA LEU A 164 -10.07 -13.95 4.39
C LEU A 164 -10.89 -13.34 5.53
N MET A 165 -10.60 -12.08 5.90
CA MET A 165 -11.33 -11.40 6.98
C MET A 165 -12.79 -11.17 6.62
N THR A 166 -13.11 -10.89 5.35
CA THR A 166 -14.50 -10.75 4.89
C THR A 166 -15.24 -12.07 4.98
N ALA A 167 -14.64 -13.18 4.56
CA ALA A 167 -15.24 -14.52 4.68
C ALA A 167 -15.48 -14.92 6.12
N TRP A 168 -14.49 -14.74 7.01
CA TRP A 168 -14.65 -15.01 8.43
C TRP A 168 -15.70 -14.11 9.10
N GLN A 169 -15.81 -12.85 8.68
CA GLN A 169 -16.82 -11.93 9.18
C GLN A 169 -18.23 -12.41 8.77
N ALA A 170 -18.42 -12.78 7.49
CA ALA A 170 -19.67 -13.32 6.98
C ALA A 170 -20.09 -14.58 7.73
N TRP A 171 -19.16 -15.51 7.89
CA TRP A 171 -19.41 -16.76 8.62
C TRP A 171 -19.76 -16.49 10.09
N GLY A 172 -19.05 -15.58 10.77
CA GLY A 172 -19.32 -15.17 12.14
C GLY A 172 -20.68 -14.52 12.35
N MET A 173 -21.28 -13.93 11.30
CA MET A 173 -22.63 -13.35 11.25
C MET A 173 -23.70 -14.38 10.85
N GLY A 174 -23.32 -15.61 10.50
CA GLY A 174 -24.23 -16.68 10.07
C GLY A 174 -24.57 -16.65 8.58
N HIS A 175 -23.83 -15.88 7.76
CA HIS A 175 -24.00 -15.81 6.31
C HIS A 175 -23.08 -16.81 5.60
N GLU A 176 -23.40 -18.11 5.72
CA GLU A 176 -22.60 -19.21 5.14
C GLU A 176 -22.68 -19.30 3.61
N ASP A 177 -23.62 -18.60 2.99
CA ASP A 177 -23.86 -18.58 1.54
C ASP A 177 -23.14 -17.44 0.80
N VAL A 178 -22.28 -16.69 1.50
CA VAL A 178 -21.48 -15.64 0.90
C VAL A 178 -20.26 -16.23 0.21
N ASN A 179 -20.14 -15.98 -1.08
CA ASN A 179 -18.98 -16.35 -1.89
C ASN A 179 -17.99 -15.20 -1.95
N VAL A 180 -16.74 -15.46 -1.55
CA VAL A 180 -15.63 -14.51 -1.62
C VAL A 180 -14.58 -15.05 -2.58
N THR A 181 -14.26 -14.26 -3.61
CA THR A 181 -13.29 -14.66 -4.64
C THR A 181 -12.20 -13.62 -4.79
N VAL A 182 -10.94 -14.08 -4.85
CA VAL A 182 -9.78 -13.25 -5.22
C VAL A 182 -9.41 -13.51 -6.67
N TYR A 183 -9.39 -12.47 -7.49
CA TYR A 183 -8.90 -12.52 -8.88
C TYR A 183 -7.51 -11.90 -8.96
N THR A 184 -6.54 -12.66 -9.43
CA THR A 184 -5.15 -12.22 -9.49
C THR A 184 -4.45 -12.64 -10.77
N HIS A 185 -3.55 -11.78 -11.23
CA HIS A 185 -2.66 -12.08 -12.35
C HIS A 185 -1.48 -12.99 -11.96
N GLU A 186 -1.27 -13.24 -10.66
CA GLU A 186 -0.23 -14.15 -10.18
C GLU A 186 -0.48 -15.58 -10.68
N ASP A 187 0.57 -16.32 -11.02
CA ASP A 187 0.46 -17.75 -11.36
C ASP A 187 0.07 -18.61 -10.15
N ALA A 188 0.40 -18.14 -8.96
CA ALA A 188 0.04 -18.76 -7.69
C ALA A 188 -0.09 -17.68 -6.59
N PRO A 189 -1.01 -17.85 -5.63
CA PRO A 189 -1.20 -16.87 -4.55
C PRO A 189 0.10 -16.59 -3.80
N LEU A 190 0.52 -15.31 -3.74
CA LEU A 190 1.80 -14.88 -3.15
C LEU A 190 3.03 -15.64 -3.68
N GLY A 191 3.04 -16.03 -4.95
CA GLY A 191 4.14 -16.78 -5.57
C GLY A 191 5.49 -16.06 -5.49
N LEU A 192 5.49 -14.74 -5.44
CA LEU A 192 6.69 -13.90 -5.22
C LEU A 192 7.46 -14.29 -3.93
N PHE A 193 6.74 -14.75 -2.90
CA PHE A 193 7.33 -15.14 -1.60
C PHE A 193 7.71 -16.62 -1.51
N GLY A 194 7.52 -17.34 -2.61
CA GLY A 194 7.92 -18.74 -2.74
C GLY A 194 6.86 -19.75 -2.27
N THR A 195 7.17 -21.03 -2.51
CA THR A 195 6.23 -22.15 -2.37
C THR A 195 5.66 -22.32 -0.96
N ARG A 196 6.42 -21.98 0.08
CA ARG A 196 5.94 -22.10 1.47
C ARG A 196 4.85 -21.07 1.78
N ALA A 197 5.02 -19.84 1.32
CA ALA A 197 4.01 -18.79 1.48
C ALA A 197 2.73 -19.12 0.69
N THR A 198 2.89 -19.56 -0.56
CA THR A 198 1.78 -20.04 -1.39
C THR A 198 1.02 -21.19 -0.73
N ALA A 199 1.72 -22.18 -0.18
CA ALA A 199 1.07 -23.33 0.47
C ALA A 199 0.31 -22.93 1.73
N ALA A 200 0.88 -22.07 2.57
CA ALA A 200 0.23 -21.57 3.77
C ALA A 200 -1.03 -20.79 3.42
N LEU A 201 -0.92 -19.84 2.48
CA LEU A 201 -2.08 -19.04 2.07
C LEU A 201 -3.19 -19.88 1.42
N ARG A 202 -2.85 -20.88 0.59
CA ARG A 202 -3.85 -21.80 0.02
C ARG A 202 -4.62 -22.55 1.09
N HIS A 203 -3.93 -23.00 2.12
CA HIS A 203 -4.56 -23.65 3.26
C HIS A 203 -5.56 -22.73 3.96
N ASP A 204 -5.14 -21.48 4.24
CA ASP A 204 -6.00 -20.49 4.90
C ASP A 204 -7.22 -20.13 4.04
N LEU A 205 -7.03 -20.01 2.71
CA LEU A 205 -8.13 -19.75 1.77
C LEU A 205 -9.12 -20.91 1.72
N GLU A 206 -8.64 -22.16 1.65
CA GLU A 206 -9.47 -23.36 1.68
C GLU A 206 -10.27 -23.48 2.99
N GLU A 207 -9.63 -23.21 4.14
CA GLU A 207 -10.29 -23.22 5.45
C GLU A 207 -11.37 -22.16 5.57
N ALA A 208 -11.14 -20.97 4.99
CA ALA A 208 -12.10 -19.87 4.98
C ALA A 208 -13.18 -19.97 3.89
N GLY A 209 -13.09 -20.95 2.99
CA GLY A 209 -14.00 -21.07 1.84
C GLY A 209 -13.82 -19.93 0.80
N VAL A 210 -12.63 -19.33 0.73
CA VAL A 210 -12.31 -18.27 -0.24
C VAL A 210 -11.74 -18.88 -1.51
N GLU A 211 -12.31 -18.54 -2.65
CA GLU A 211 -11.78 -18.94 -3.95
C GLU A 211 -10.67 -17.98 -4.41
N ALA A 212 -9.60 -18.52 -5.00
CA ALA A 212 -8.55 -17.72 -5.63
C ALA A 212 -8.39 -18.13 -7.08
N GLU A 213 -8.76 -17.26 -8.00
CA GLU A 213 -8.58 -17.46 -9.41
C GLU A 213 -7.30 -16.78 -9.87
N THR A 214 -6.29 -17.59 -10.18
CA THR A 214 -4.93 -17.14 -10.54
C THR A 214 -4.72 -17.13 -12.06
N GLY A 215 -3.70 -16.39 -12.53
CA GLY A 215 -3.43 -16.23 -13.96
C GLY A 215 -4.49 -15.43 -14.70
N VAL A 216 -5.29 -14.64 -13.97
CA VAL A 216 -6.41 -13.87 -14.53
C VAL A 216 -6.09 -12.39 -14.53
N PHE A 217 -6.21 -11.77 -15.69
CA PHE A 217 -6.07 -10.33 -15.85
C PHE A 217 -7.45 -9.70 -15.87
N VAL A 218 -7.70 -8.80 -14.93
CA VAL A 218 -8.96 -8.05 -14.87
C VAL A 218 -8.79 -6.73 -15.60
N ALA A 219 -9.71 -6.45 -16.51
CA ALA A 219 -9.76 -5.20 -17.27
C ALA A 219 -11.16 -4.57 -17.18
N GLU A 220 -11.24 -3.26 -17.34
CA GLU A 220 -12.51 -2.55 -17.42
C GLU A 220 -13.08 -2.68 -18.83
N ASP A 221 -14.40 -2.94 -18.94
CA ASP A 221 -15.09 -2.89 -20.22
C ASP A 221 -15.05 -1.46 -20.76
N PRO A 222 -14.45 -1.23 -21.94
CA PRO A 222 -14.39 0.11 -22.52
C PRO A 222 -15.76 0.71 -22.83
N GLN A 223 -16.78 -0.13 -23.03
CA GLN A 223 -18.13 0.28 -23.39
C GLN A 223 -19.06 0.43 -22.18
N ALA A 224 -18.68 -0.17 -21.04
CA ALA A 224 -19.50 -0.17 -19.82
C ALA A 224 -18.63 0.10 -18.57
N PRO A 225 -18.33 1.38 -18.26
CA PRO A 225 -17.50 1.74 -17.10
C PRO A 225 -18.04 1.17 -15.79
N GLY A 226 -17.16 0.50 -15.05
CA GLY A 226 -17.47 -0.22 -13.80
C GLY A 226 -17.82 -1.70 -14.02
N HIS A 227 -17.97 -2.16 -15.26
CA HIS A 227 -18.03 -3.58 -15.56
C HIS A 227 -16.61 -4.11 -15.82
N LEU A 228 -16.30 -5.24 -15.24
CA LEU A 228 -14.98 -5.85 -15.31
C LEU A 228 -15.02 -7.15 -16.13
N ILE A 229 -14.02 -7.32 -16.96
CA ILE A 229 -13.84 -8.49 -17.83
C ILE A 229 -12.59 -9.25 -17.37
N LEU A 230 -12.71 -10.57 -17.30
CA LEU A 230 -11.66 -11.50 -16.93
C LEU A 230 -10.99 -12.07 -18.19
N HIS A 231 -9.68 -12.00 -18.25
CA HIS A 231 -8.85 -12.57 -19.32
C HIS A 231 -7.88 -13.63 -18.77
N PRO A 232 -7.65 -14.74 -19.49
CA PRO A 232 -8.28 -15.13 -20.76
C PRO A 232 -9.75 -15.55 -20.61
N GLY A 233 -10.47 -15.58 -21.70
CA GLY A 233 -11.86 -16.09 -21.77
C GLY A 233 -12.94 -15.03 -21.89
N GLU A 234 -12.59 -13.74 -21.75
CA GLU A 234 -13.48 -12.57 -21.96
C GLU A 234 -14.85 -12.70 -21.27
N ARG A 235 -14.86 -13.26 -20.06
CA ARG A 235 -16.06 -13.42 -19.25
C ARG A 235 -16.24 -12.24 -18.29
N MET A 236 -17.47 -11.85 -18.06
CA MET A 236 -17.80 -10.83 -17.08
C MET A 236 -17.46 -11.31 -15.67
N LEU A 237 -16.86 -10.44 -14.86
CA LEU A 237 -16.70 -10.66 -13.44
C LEU A 237 -18.09 -10.54 -12.80
N ASP A 238 -18.55 -11.64 -12.18
CA ASP A 238 -19.84 -11.69 -11.50
C ASP A 238 -19.67 -11.51 -10.00
N ALA A 239 -19.88 -10.28 -9.52
CA ALA A 239 -19.87 -9.94 -8.11
C ALA A 239 -20.77 -8.71 -7.86
N GLU A 240 -21.42 -8.69 -6.70
CA GLU A 240 -22.25 -7.56 -6.27
C GLU A 240 -21.40 -6.42 -5.71
N ARG A 241 -20.23 -6.78 -5.18
CA ARG A 241 -19.20 -5.83 -4.73
C ARG A 241 -17.84 -6.26 -5.22
N VAL A 242 -17.12 -5.29 -5.77
CA VAL A 242 -15.72 -5.47 -6.17
C VAL A 242 -14.85 -4.49 -5.38
N VAL A 243 -13.80 -5.02 -4.78
CA VAL A 243 -12.76 -4.26 -4.09
C VAL A 243 -11.45 -4.51 -4.81
N ALA A 244 -10.81 -3.48 -5.31
CA ALA A 244 -9.55 -3.61 -6.03
C ALA A 244 -8.39 -2.97 -5.24
N LEU A 245 -7.20 -3.54 -5.36
CA LEU A 245 -5.99 -2.85 -4.94
C LEU A 245 -5.68 -1.69 -5.87
N PRO A 246 -5.02 -0.62 -5.39
CA PRO A 246 -4.61 0.50 -6.23
C PRO A 246 -3.45 0.12 -7.14
N ARG A 247 -3.24 0.92 -8.18
CA ARG A 247 -1.97 0.95 -8.91
C ARG A 247 -1.02 1.92 -8.20
N ALA A 248 0.24 1.52 -8.08
CA ALA A 248 1.28 2.41 -7.59
C ALA A 248 1.84 3.23 -8.76
N VAL A 249 1.77 4.56 -8.65
CA VAL A 249 2.28 5.48 -9.66
C VAL A 249 3.41 6.30 -9.03
N GLY A 250 4.59 6.24 -9.64
CA GLY A 250 5.75 7.01 -9.18
C GLY A 250 5.51 8.52 -9.30
N PRO A 251 6.13 9.33 -8.42
CA PRO A 251 6.03 10.77 -8.49
C PRO A 251 6.71 11.30 -9.75
N ARG A 252 6.23 12.44 -10.23
CA ARG A 252 6.91 13.23 -11.26
C ARG A 252 7.84 14.21 -10.54
N LEU A 253 9.14 13.95 -10.61
CA LEU A 253 10.20 14.78 -10.05
C LEU A 253 11.05 15.35 -11.18
#